data_512744ce1f6e79d58c5ce224af0c482f
#
_entry.id   512744ce1f6e79d58c5ce224af0c482f
#
_cell.length_a   1.000
_cell.length_b   1.000
_cell.length_c   1.000
_cell.angle_alpha   90.00
_cell.angle_beta   90.00
_cell.angle_gamma   90.00
#
_symmetry.space_group_name_H-M   'P 1'
#
loop_
_entity.id
_entity.type
_entity.pdbx_description
1 polymer ?
#
loop_
_entity_poly.entity_id
_entity_poly.type
_entity_poly.pdbx_seq_one_letter_code
_entity_poly.pdbx_strand_id
1 'polypeptide(L)'
;YSLYYQKLFTENNIDIKNVSLETLHQIPFTTKDDLASKNEEFLCVKKNKIADYVNTSGSTSTPVTFYLTAKDLDRLAYNEAISLRCANGNENDLYQLMTTIDKQFMAGLAYYLGIRKLNAGIIRVGPGSAQLQWDSIKRFSPTVLIAIPSFIPKLINYAEEHGIDFNTTTVKSIVCIGEPIRNHDFTLNELGKLIISKWKVKLYSTYASTEMGSAFTECEIGEGGHLHPELLILEVVNEKGTMVKDGELGEVVITTLGVEGMPLLRYKTGDLCHIHYAKCKCGRISRYPALPVLPTAPITLPCLTS
;
A
#
# COMPACT_ATOMS: atom_id res chain seq x y z
N TYR A 1 -8.51 -1.84 23.83
CA TYR A 1 -8.12 -2.93 24.74
C TYR A 1 -6.62 -3.23 24.71
N SER A 2 -5.80 -2.60 23.85
CA SER A 2 -4.35 -2.76 23.79
C SER A 2 -3.71 -2.35 25.12
N LEU A 3 -2.91 -3.22 25.71
CA LEU A 3 -2.16 -2.93 26.94
C LEU A 3 -1.14 -1.81 26.70
N TYR A 4 -0.53 -1.78 25.51
CA TYR A 4 0.41 -0.74 25.11
C TYR A 4 -0.25 0.65 25.15
N TYR A 5 -1.40 0.83 24.49
CA TYR A 5 -2.08 2.13 24.47
C TYR A 5 -2.71 2.52 25.80
N GLN A 6 -3.15 1.57 26.62
CA GLN A 6 -3.61 1.87 28.00
C GLN A 6 -2.49 2.49 28.82
N LYS A 7 -1.28 1.91 28.78
CA LYS A 7 -0.09 2.45 29.45
C LYS A 7 0.26 3.83 28.89
N LEU A 8 0.37 3.96 27.55
CA LEU A 8 0.71 5.21 26.88
C LEU A 8 -0.23 6.36 27.27
N PHE A 9 -1.54 6.11 27.29
CA PHE A 9 -2.52 7.13 27.64
C PHE A 9 -2.46 7.50 29.13
N THR A 10 -2.27 6.52 30.01
CA THR A 10 -2.14 6.77 31.46
C THR A 10 -0.89 7.59 31.74
N GLU A 11 0.25 7.22 31.20
CA GLU A 11 1.53 7.90 31.41
C GLU A 11 1.55 9.35 30.88
N ASN A 12 0.75 9.62 29.85
CA ASN A 12 0.68 10.95 29.23
C ASN A 12 -0.59 11.74 29.63
N ASN A 13 -1.40 11.23 30.59
CA ASN A 13 -2.66 11.86 31.02
C ASN A 13 -3.63 12.15 29.86
N ILE A 14 -3.72 11.23 28.88
CA ILE A 14 -4.60 11.36 27.73
C ILE A 14 -5.94 10.67 27.98
N ASP A 15 -7.03 11.42 27.98
CA ASP A 15 -8.38 10.85 27.93
C ASP A 15 -8.78 10.58 26.48
N ILE A 16 -8.82 9.30 26.10
CA ILE A 16 -9.16 8.87 24.73
C ILE A 16 -10.54 9.38 24.27
N LYS A 17 -11.47 9.66 25.19
CA LYS A 17 -12.80 10.18 24.86
C LYS A 17 -12.76 11.61 24.34
N ASN A 18 -11.71 12.35 24.68
CA ASN A 18 -11.49 13.73 24.28
C ASN A 18 -10.53 13.87 23.09
N VAL A 19 -10.05 12.75 22.55
CA VAL A 19 -9.21 12.77 21.34
C VAL A 19 -10.08 13.05 20.12
N SER A 20 -9.74 14.10 19.42
CA SER A 20 -10.30 14.48 18.10
C SER A 20 -9.17 14.58 17.08
N LEU A 21 -9.51 14.90 15.83
CA LEU A 21 -8.50 15.13 14.82
C LEU A 21 -7.60 16.33 15.15
N GLU A 22 -8.17 17.36 15.76
CA GLU A 22 -7.45 18.56 16.20
C GLU A 22 -6.48 18.27 17.34
N THR A 23 -6.83 17.31 18.21
CA THR A 23 -6.03 16.92 19.37
C THR A 23 -5.18 15.67 19.15
N LEU A 24 -5.27 15.02 17.99
CA LEU A 24 -4.52 13.80 17.64
C LEU A 24 -3.01 13.97 17.84
N HIS A 25 -2.49 15.16 17.55
CA HIS A 25 -1.08 15.51 17.72
C HIS A 25 -0.58 15.42 19.18
N GLN A 26 -1.47 15.37 20.18
CA GLN A 26 -1.12 15.20 21.59
C GLN A 26 -0.77 13.75 21.94
N ILE A 27 -1.19 12.78 21.12
CA ILE A 27 -0.80 11.38 21.30
C ILE A 27 0.68 11.24 20.89
N PRO A 28 1.53 10.70 21.77
CA PRO A 28 2.92 10.39 21.41
C PRO A 28 3.01 9.47 20.19
N PHE A 29 4.10 9.57 19.45
CA PHE A 29 4.35 8.66 18.34
C PHE A 29 4.53 7.22 18.82
N THR A 30 3.98 6.28 18.08
CA THR A 30 4.32 4.87 18.14
C THR A 30 5.47 4.60 17.17
N THR A 31 6.45 3.84 17.58
CA THR A 31 7.64 3.56 16.78
C THR A 31 7.73 2.10 16.36
N LYS A 32 8.61 1.82 15.41
CA LYS A 32 8.92 0.45 14.97
C LYS A 32 9.52 -0.39 16.11
N ASP A 33 10.33 0.25 16.97
CA ASP A 33 10.94 -0.41 18.13
C ASP A 33 9.89 -0.76 19.19
N ASP A 34 8.90 0.13 19.43
CA ASP A 34 7.78 -0.19 20.31
C ASP A 34 7.01 -1.41 19.81
N LEU A 35 6.71 -1.42 18.51
CA LEU A 35 5.96 -2.49 17.88
C LEU A 35 6.73 -3.82 17.91
N ALA A 36 8.04 -3.79 17.69
CA ALA A 36 8.90 -4.98 17.72
C ALA A 36 9.10 -5.52 19.15
N SER A 37 9.33 -4.62 20.13
CA SER A 37 9.64 -5.03 21.50
C SER A 37 8.41 -5.41 22.33
N LYS A 38 7.22 -4.88 21.97
CA LYS A 38 5.97 -5.05 22.74
C LYS A 38 4.83 -5.59 21.87
N ASN A 39 5.13 -6.35 20.82
CA ASN A 39 4.20 -6.74 19.76
C ASN A 39 2.84 -7.25 20.29
N GLU A 40 2.83 -8.19 21.24
CA GLU A 40 1.59 -8.73 21.81
C GLU A 40 0.78 -7.70 22.64
N GLU A 41 1.41 -6.66 23.18
CA GLU A 41 0.71 -5.62 23.92
C GLU A 41 -0.16 -4.71 23.02
N PHE A 42 0.10 -4.72 21.70
CA PHE A 42 -0.72 -4.01 20.73
C PHE A 42 -2.03 -4.72 20.39
N LEU A 43 -2.15 -6.00 20.73
CA LEU A 43 -3.36 -6.78 20.41
C LEU A 43 -4.58 -6.23 21.15
N CYS A 44 -5.64 -5.91 20.41
CA CYS A 44 -6.89 -5.34 20.91
C CYS A 44 -8.04 -6.33 21.05
N VAL A 45 -7.87 -7.57 20.59
CA VAL A 45 -8.91 -8.60 20.61
C VAL A 45 -8.42 -9.88 21.31
N LYS A 46 -9.34 -10.76 21.67
CA LYS A 46 -8.98 -12.09 22.16
C LYS A 46 -8.38 -12.93 21.03
N LYS A 47 -7.38 -13.77 21.32
CA LYS A 47 -6.70 -14.63 20.32
C LYS A 47 -7.65 -15.49 19.48
N ASN A 48 -8.79 -15.90 20.03
CA ASN A 48 -9.81 -16.67 19.29
C ASN A 48 -10.63 -15.85 18.27
N LYS A 49 -10.38 -14.54 18.15
CA LYS A 49 -10.97 -13.68 17.13
C LYS A 49 -10.02 -13.41 15.96
N ILE A 50 -8.79 -13.90 16.07
CA ILE A 50 -7.78 -13.74 15.02
C ILE A 50 -8.10 -14.72 13.90
N ALA A 51 -8.23 -14.20 12.69
CA ALA A 51 -8.52 -14.97 11.49
C ALA A 51 -7.25 -15.25 10.67
N ASP A 52 -6.25 -14.33 10.74
CA ASP A 52 -4.99 -14.47 10.00
C ASP A 52 -3.82 -13.84 10.75
N TYR A 53 -2.62 -14.33 10.46
CA TYR A 53 -1.35 -13.87 11.04
C TYR A 53 -0.43 -13.49 9.89
N VAL A 54 -0.02 -12.23 9.82
CA VAL A 54 0.87 -11.72 8.79
C VAL A 54 2.12 -11.11 9.41
N ASN A 55 3.23 -11.21 8.71
CA ASN A 55 4.51 -10.68 9.17
C ASN A 55 4.97 -9.52 8.29
N THR A 56 5.65 -8.56 8.91
CA THR A 56 6.41 -7.56 8.14
C THR A 56 7.62 -8.23 7.48
N SER A 57 8.07 -7.67 6.36
CA SER A 57 9.20 -8.21 5.58
C SER A 57 10.59 -8.09 6.25
N GLY A 58 10.65 -7.78 7.53
CA GLY A 58 11.81 -7.65 8.41
C GLY A 58 13.20 -7.70 7.76
N SER A 59 13.65 -6.58 7.19
CA SER A 59 14.98 -6.50 6.57
C SER A 59 16.13 -6.33 7.56
N THR A 60 15.85 -6.00 8.83
CA THR A 60 16.88 -5.60 9.82
C THR A 60 16.66 -6.09 11.25
N SER A 61 15.53 -6.74 11.58
CA SER A 61 15.21 -7.16 12.95
C SER A 61 14.22 -8.33 12.98
N THR A 62 13.85 -8.79 14.16
CA THR A 62 12.78 -9.78 14.35
C THR A 62 11.50 -9.34 13.63
N PRO A 63 10.91 -10.19 12.76
CA PRO A 63 9.66 -9.86 12.09
C PRO A 63 8.56 -9.49 13.09
N VAL A 64 7.83 -8.43 12.82
CA VAL A 64 6.66 -8.04 13.58
C VAL A 64 5.45 -8.78 13.04
N THR A 65 4.69 -9.43 13.91
CA THR A 65 3.45 -10.11 13.53
C THR A 65 2.26 -9.19 13.70
N PHE A 66 1.43 -9.08 12.69
CA PHE A 66 0.11 -8.46 12.75
C PHE A 66 -0.97 -9.51 12.84
N TYR A 67 -1.90 -9.31 13.74
CA TYR A 67 -3.04 -10.18 14.02
C TYR A 67 -4.29 -9.57 13.39
N LEU A 68 -4.85 -10.23 12.38
CA LEU A 68 -5.99 -9.74 11.63
C LEU A 68 -7.26 -10.48 12.03
N THR A 69 -8.33 -9.74 12.29
CA THR A 69 -9.68 -10.29 12.47
C THR A 69 -10.34 -10.50 11.10
N ALA A 70 -11.51 -11.17 11.08
CA ALA A 70 -12.30 -11.27 9.86
C ALA A 70 -12.68 -9.88 9.29
N LYS A 71 -12.99 -8.91 10.16
CA LYS A 71 -13.27 -7.53 9.73
C LYS A 71 -12.04 -6.80 9.20
N ASP A 72 -10.86 -7.07 9.75
CA ASP A 72 -9.61 -6.52 9.21
C ASP A 72 -9.35 -7.06 7.80
N LEU A 73 -9.66 -8.32 7.53
CA LEU A 73 -9.60 -8.91 6.18
C LEU A 73 -10.63 -8.29 5.23
N ASP A 74 -11.86 -8.01 5.70
CA ASP A 74 -12.88 -7.31 4.90
C ASP A 74 -12.46 -5.87 4.60
N ARG A 75 -11.83 -5.19 5.57
CA ARG A 75 -11.26 -3.86 5.40
C ARG A 75 -10.13 -3.86 4.37
N LEU A 76 -9.24 -4.86 4.46
CA LEU A 76 -8.15 -5.04 3.52
C LEU A 76 -8.67 -5.28 2.10
N ALA A 77 -9.70 -6.14 1.95
CA ALA A 77 -10.37 -6.36 0.67
C ALA A 77 -10.99 -5.08 0.09
N TYR A 78 -11.60 -4.25 0.95
CA TYR A 78 -12.18 -2.97 0.54
C TYR A 78 -11.09 -2.01 0.06
N ASN A 79 -10.01 -1.85 0.82
CA ASN A 79 -8.89 -1.00 0.45
C ASN A 79 -8.33 -1.37 -0.93
N GLU A 80 -8.03 -2.64 -1.16
CA GLU A 80 -7.45 -3.08 -2.43
C GLU A 80 -8.43 -2.92 -3.60
N ALA A 81 -9.72 -3.16 -3.39
CA ALA A 81 -10.72 -2.95 -4.43
C ALA A 81 -10.80 -1.48 -4.87
N ILE A 82 -10.79 -0.52 -3.93
CA ILE A 82 -10.79 0.91 -4.27
C ILE A 82 -9.46 1.37 -4.86
N SER A 83 -8.34 0.82 -4.39
CA SER A 83 -6.99 1.06 -4.93
C SER A 83 -6.89 0.58 -6.38
N LEU A 84 -7.36 -0.62 -6.69
CA LEU A 84 -7.39 -1.13 -8.07
C LEU A 84 -8.31 -0.29 -8.97
N ARG A 85 -9.43 0.23 -8.45
CA ARG A 85 -10.27 1.20 -9.18
C ARG A 85 -9.56 2.52 -9.45
N CYS A 86 -8.65 2.96 -8.57
CA CYS A 86 -7.78 4.10 -8.88
C CYS A 86 -6.93 3.82 -10.12
N ALA A 87 -6.39 2.62 -10.25
CA ALA A 87 -5.65 2.16 -11.43
C ALA A 87 -6.57 1.78 -12.63
N ASN A 88 -7.79 2.29 -12.68
CA ASN A 88 -8.80 2.02 -13.72
C ASN A 88 -9.24 0.55 -13.83
N GLY A 89 -9.03 -0.24 -12.77
CA GLY A 89 -9.47 -1.63 -12.70
C GLY A 89 -10.99 -1.75 -12.55
N ASN A 90 -11.56 -2.79 -13.16
CA ASN A 90 -12.99 -3.07 -13.13
C ASN A 90 -13.26 -4.58 -13.19
N GLU A 91 -14.54 -4.96 -13.12
CA GLU A 91 -15.01 -6.34 -13.09
C GLU A 91 -14.71 -7.15 -14.36
N ASN A 92 -14.42 -6.50 -15.49
CA ASN A 92 -14.08 -7.17 -16.76
C ASN A 92 -12.58 -7.49 -16.87
N ASP A 93 -11.78 -7.10 -15.88
CA ASP A 93 -10.35 -7.36 -15.89
C ASP A 93 -10.02 -8.77 -15.42
N LEU A 94 -8.95 -9.31 -15.98
CA LEU A 94 -8.31 -10.54 -15.54
C LEU A 94 -6.91 -10.20 -15.03
N TYR A 95 -6.70 -10.34 -13.75
CA TYR A 95 -5.44 -10.02 -13.09
C TYR A 95 -4.52 -11.25 -13.02
N GLN A 96 -3.25 -11.09 -13.38
CA GLN A 96 -2.22 -12.07 -13.05
C GLN A 96 -1.43 -11.58 -11.84
N LEU A 97 -1.55 -12.29 -10.73
CA LEU A 97 -0.82 -12.01 -9.50
C LEU A 97 0.53 -12.71 -9.53
N MET A 98 1.61 -11.92 -9.56
CA MET A 98 2.99 -12.38 -9.69
C MET A 98 3.75 -12.33 -8.36
N THR A 99 3.05 -12.16 -7.26
CA THR A 99 3.62 -12.18 -5.90
C THR A 99 3.06 -13.35 -5.11
N THR A 100 3.78 -13.73 -4.03
CA THR A 100 3.35 -14.82 -3.15
C THR A 100 2.05 -14.48 -2.42
N ILE A 101 1.21 -15.47 -2.17
CA ILE A 101 0.01 -15.37 -1.33
C ILE A 101 0.19 -16.11 0.00
N ASP A 102 1.23 -16.91 0.11
CA ASP A 102 1.62 -17.68 1.28
C ASP A 102 2.70 -16.97 2.12
N LYS A 103 3.35 -17.69 3.05
CA LYS A 103 4.46 -17.22 3.90
C LYS A 103 4.12 -16.01 4.77
N GLN A 104 2.86 -15.91 5.19
CA GLN A 104 2.38 -14.79 6.03
C GLN A 104 2.58 -13.42 5.38
N PHE A 105 2.63 -13.37 4.04
CA PHE A 105 2.83 -12.15 3.27
C PHE A 105 1.49 -11.48 2.98
N MET A 106 1.24 -10.33 3.62
CA MET A 106 -0.05 -9.64 3.54
C MET A 106 -0.43 -9.24 2.12
N ALA A 107 0.50 -8.69 1.34
CA ALA A 107 0.17 -8.06 0.06
C ALA A 107 -0.48 -9.04 -0.94
N GLY A 108 0.01 -10.27 -1.05
CA GLY A 108 -0.57 -11.26 -1.95
C GLY A 108 -2.02 -11.60 -1.60
N LEU A 109 -2.32 -11.76 -0.31
CA LEU A 109 -3.67 -11.97 0.19
C LEU A 109 -4.54 -10.74 -0.04
N ALA A 110 -4.02 -9.55 0.22
CA ALA A 110 -4.70 -8.27 0.04
C ALA A 110 -5.18 -8.11 -1.42
N TYR A 111 -4.29 -8.29 -2.39
CA TYR A 111 -4.65 -8.22 -3.81
C TYR A 111 -5.68 -9.29 -4.19
N TYR A 112 -5.51 -10.52 -3.70
CA TYR A 112 -6.49 -11.57 -3.94
C TYR A 112 -7.90 -11.20 -3.44
N LEU A 113 -8.00 -10.72 -2.21
CA LEU A 113 -9.26 -10.31 -1.61
C LEU A 113 -9.87 -9.09 -2.32
N GLY A 114 -9.03 -8.10 -2.67
CA GLY A 114 -9.45 -6.89 -3.37
C GLY A 114 -9.99 -7.17 -4.77
N ILE A 115 -9.29 -8.01 -5.55
CA ILE A 115 -9.74 -8.43 -6.89
C ILE A 115 -11.06 -9.19 -6.80
N ARG A 116 -11.20 -10.08 -5.81
CA ARG A 116 -12.46 -10.77 -5.53
C ARG A 116 -13.59 -9.79 -5.22
N LYS A 117 -13.31 -8.76 -4.40
CA LYS A 117 -14.28 -7.71 -4.04
C LYS A 117 -14.60 -6.79 -5.22
N LEU A 118 -13.70 -6.65 -6.17
CA LEU A 118 -13.91 -5.95 -7.44
C LEU A 118 -14.79 -6.74 -8.41
N ASN A 119 -15.06 -8.02 -8.12
CA ASN A 119 -15.71 -9.03 -8.97
C ASN A 119 -14.93 -9.32 -10.27
N ALA A 120 -13.62 -9.10 -10.26
CA ALA A 120 -12.71 -9.36 -11.39
C ALA A 120 -12.10 -10.77 -11.31
N GLY A 121 -11.58 -11.23 -12.45
CA GLY A 121 -10.87 -12.50 -12.52
C GLY A 121 -9.45 -12.42 -11.97
N ILE A 122 -8.95 -13.53 -11.41
CA ILE A 122 -7.56 -13.59 -10.90
C ILE A 122 -6.89 -14.91 -11.24
N ILE A 123 -5.65 -14.83 -11.71
CA ILE A 123 -4.72 -15.92 -11.92
C ILE A 123 -3.62 -15.81 -10.89
N ARG A 124 -3.50 -16.78 -9.98
CA ARG A 124 -2.50 -16.79 -8.91
C ARG A 124 -1.27 -17.59 -9.38
N VAL A 125 -0.40 -16.96 -10.16
CA VAL A 125 0.85 -17.59 -10.61
C VAL A 125 1.89 -17.58 -9.49
N GLY A 126 1.89 -16.52 -8.68
CA GLY A 126 2.91 -16.33 -7.66
C GLY A 126 4.26 -15.88 -8.23
N PRO A 127 5.30 -15.77 -7.40
CA PRO A 127 6.66 -15.52 -7.86
C PRO A 127 7.20 -16.75 -8.59
N GLY A 128 8.00 -16.54 -9.64
CA GLY A 128 8.56 -17.64 -10.42
C GLY A 128 9.40 -17.16 -11.59
N SER A 129 9.77 -18.11 -12.47
CA SER A 129 10.56 -17.80 -13.66
C SER A 129 9.76 -16.96 -14.68
N ALA A 130 10.47 -16.25 -15.53
CA ALA A 130 9.85 -15.52 -16.65
C ALA A 130 9.05 -16.47 -17.57
N GLN A 131 9.55 -17.68 -17.79
CA GLN A 131 8.83 -18.71 -18.55
C GLN A 131 7.46 -19.01 -17.95
N LEU A 132 7.38 -19.29 -16.65
CA LEU A 132 6.12 -19.59 -15.97
C LEU A 132 5.10 -18.45 -16.13
N GLN A 133 5.58 -17.20 -16.04
CA GLN A 133 4.71 -16.04 -16.20
C GLN A 133 4.19 -15.93 -17.63
N TRP A 134 5.05 -16.14 -18.62
CA TRP A 134 4.65 -16.10 -20.05
C TRP A 134 3.73 -17.25 -20.44
N ASP A 135 3.95 -18.46 -19.93
CA ASP A 135 3.05 -19.59 -20.16
C ASP A 135 1.64 -19.30 -19.65
N SER A 136 1.56 -18.63 -18.49
CA SER A 136 0.27 -18.17 -17.95
C SER A 136 -0.35 -17.05 -18.79
N ILE A 137 0.44 -16.02 -19.19
CA ILE A 137 -0.05 -14.92 -20.04
C ILE A 137 -0.62 -15.45 -21.36
N LYS A 138 0.10 -16.36 -22.02
CA LYS A 138 -0.34 -16.98 -23.28
C LYS A 138 -1.61 -17.80 -23.10
N ARG A 139 -1.71 -18.55 -22.00
CA ARG A 139 -2.83 -19.47 -21.75
C ARG A 139 -4.12 -18.76 -21.36
N PHE A 140 -4.03 -17.72 -20.54
CA PHE A 140 -5.19 -17.10 -19.91
C PHE A 140 -5.49 -15.67 -20.36
N SER A 141 -4.57 -15.04 -21.09
CA SER A 141 -4.74 -13.70 -21.64
C SER A 141 -5.13 -12.63 -20.58
N PRO A 142 -4.36 -12.46 -19.49
CA PRO A 142 -4.67 -11.44 -18.47
C PRO A 142 -4.61 -10.04 -19.08
N THR A 143 -5.39 -9.13 -18.48
CA THR A 143 -5.42 -7.72 -18.89
C THR A 143 -4.55 -6.84 -17.99
N VAL A 144 -4.30 -7.27 -16.75
CA VAL A 144 -3.53 -6.54 -15.74
C VAL A 144 -2.54 -7.47 -15.05
N LEU A 145 -1.30 -7.02 -14.91
CA LEU A 145 -0.30 -7.70 -14.08
C LEU A 145 -0.14 -6.97 -12.74
N ILE A 146 0.01 -7.71 -11.64
CA ILE A 146 0.46 -7.17 -10.35
C ILE A 146 1.86 -7.72 -10.10
N ALA A 147 2.87 -6.86 -10.11
CA ALA A 147 4.26 -7.28 -10.12
C ALA A 147 5.21 -6.31 -9.42
N ILE A 148 6.34 -6.83 -8.98
CA ILE A 148 7.50 -6.01 -8.59
C ILE A 148 8.15 -5.47 -9.86
N PRO A 149 8.33 -4.15 -10.01
CA PRO A 149 8.80 -3.53 -11.25
C PRO A 149 10.13 -4.07 -11.77
N SER A 150 11.10 -4.35 -10.88
CA SER A 150 12.43 -4.89 -11.27
C SER A 150 12.37 -6.28 -11.91
N PHE A 151 11.24 -6.98 -11.80
CA PHE A 151 11.05 -8.25 -12.48
C PHE A 151 10.59 -8.10 -13.93
N ILE A 152 9.97 -6.97 -14.30
CA ILE A 152 9.42 -6.75 -15.65
C ILE A 152 10.50 -6.75 -16.75
N PRO A 153 11.68 -6.13 -16.58
CA PRO A 153 12.77 -6.28 -17.56
C PRO A 153 13.18 -7.74 -17.83
N LYS A 154 13.13 -8.60 -16.82
CA LYS A 154 13.41 -10.04 -16.99
C LYS A 154 12.35 -10.73 -17.86
N LEU A 155 11.08 -10.31 -17.72
CA LEU A 155 10.00 -10.80 -18.60
C LEU A 155 10.22 -10.33 -20.05
N ILE A 156 10.57 -9.06 -20.23
CA ILE A 156 10.81 -8.48 -21.56
C ILE A 156 11.99 -9.20 -22.24
N ASN A 157 13.12 -9.35 -21.55
CA ASN A 157 14.30 -10.03 -22.09
C ASN A 157 13.98 -11.47 -22.48
N TYR A 158 13.29 -12.22 -21.59
CA TYR A 158 12.87 -13.58 -21.92
C TYR A 158 11.99 -13.63 -23.16
N ALA A 159 11.05 -12.69 -23.30
CA ALA A 159 10.17 -12.62 -24.45
C ALA A 159 10.94 -12.33 -25.75
N GLU A 160 11.88 -11.38 -25.72
CA GLU A 160 12.75 -11.05 -26.86
C GLU A 160 13.59 -12.27 -27.28
N GLU A 161 14.20 -13.00 -26.33
CA GLU A 161 14.98 -14.20 -26.59
C GLU A 161 14.17 -15.37 -27.18
N HIS A 162 12.87 -15.43 -26.86
CA HIS A 162 11.98 -16.53 -27.30
C HIS A 162 10.99 -16.13 -28.38
N GLY A 163 11.17 -14.95 -29.00
CA GLY A 163 10.32 -14.48 -30.10
C GLY A 163 8.86 -14.23 -29.71
N ILE A 164 8.61 -13.86 -28.45
CA ILE A 164 7.28 -13.52 -27.96
C ILE A 164 7.03 -12.03 -28.21
N ASP A 165 6.05 -11.71 -29.05
CA ASP A 165 5.60 -10.32 -29.21
C ASP A 165 4.65 -9.93 -28.08
N PHE A 166 5.24 -9.36 -27.02
CA PHE A 166 4.51 -8.95 -25.83
C PHE A 166 3.59 -7.74 -26.06
N ASN A 167 3.81 -6.95 -27.13
CA ASN A 167 2.96 -5.82 -27.47
C ASN A 167 1.64 -6.23 -28.16
N THR A 168 1.50 -7.49 -28.55
CA THR A 168 0.24 -8.06 -29.09
C THR A 168 -0.57 -8.80 -28.04
N THR A 169 -0.09 -8.89 -26.80
CA THR A 169 -0.83 -9.52 -25.69
C THR A 169 -2.01 -8.65 -25.22
N THR A 170 -2.90 -9.27 -24.46
CA THR A 170 -4.03 -8.56 -23.82
C THR A 170 -3.64 -7.68 -22.62
N VAL A 171 -2.39 -7.74 -22.17
CA VAL A 171 -1.90 -6.96 -21.04
C VAL A 171 -1.89 -5.48 -21.40
N LYS A 172 -2.71 -4.70 -20.71
CA LYS A 172 -2.85 -3.24 -20.92
C LYS A 172 -2.20 -2.41 -19.82
N SER A 173 -2.00 -3.00 -18.63
CA SER A 173 -1.43 -2.29 -17.49
C SER A 173 -0.71 -3.20 -16.50
N ILE A 174 0.18 -2.59 -15.72
CA ILE A 174 0.92 -3.22 -14.64
C ILE A 174 0.73 -2.38 -13.37
N VAL A 175 0.22 -3.00 -12.30
CA VAL A 175 0.23 -2.42 -10.96
C VAL A 175 1.56 -2.78 -10.33
N CYS A 176 2.38 -1.77 -10.11
CA CYS A 176 3.75 -1.85 -9.64
C CYS A 176 3.78 -1.76 -8.11
N ILE A 177 4.28 -2.81 -7.46
CA ILE A 177 4.28 -2.96 -6.01
C ILE A 177 5.69 -3.15 -5.46
N GLY A 178 5.93 -2.69 -4.22
CA GLY A 178 7.17 -2.94 -3.47
C GLY A 178 8.40 -2.15 -3.89
N GLU A 179 8.36 -1.49 -5.05
CA GLU A 179 9.46 -0.67 -5.56
C GLU A 179 8.92 0.56 -6.27
N PRO A 180 9.58 1.74 -6.17
CA PRO A 180 9.15 2.95 -6.85
C PRO A 180 9.44 2.87 -8.35
N ILE A 181 8.51 3.42 -9.15
CA ILE A 181 8.68 3.60 -10.61
C ILE A 181 8.70 5.07 -11.01
N ARG A 182 8.59 5.98 -10.04
CA ARG A 182 8.61 7.43 -10.24
C ARG A 182 9.64 8.13 -9.39
N ASN A 183 10.09 9.27 -9.90
CA ASN A 183 10.87 10.27 -9.20
C ASN A 183 9.93 11.17 -8.35
N HIS A 184 10.52 12.02 -7.51
CA HIS A 184 9.78 12.97 -6.66
C HIS A 184 8.96 14.01 -7.44
N ASP A 185 9.32 14.27 -8.69
CA ASP A 185 8.62 15.17 -9.63
C ASP A 185 7.53 14.45 -10.45
N PHE A 186 7.13 13.25 -10.06
CA PHE A 186 6.17 12.36 -10.71
C PHE A 186 6.61 11.78 -12.07
N THR A 187 7.73 12.19 -12.63
CA THR A 187 8.27 11.57 -13.85
C THR A 187 8.63 10.11 -13.58
N LEU A 188 8.54 9.27 -14.61
CA LEU A 188 9.03 7.91 -14.48
C LEU A 188 10.53 7.90 -14.22
N ASN A 189 10.97 7.08 -13.28
CA ASN A 189 12.38 6.80 -13.05
C ASN A 189 12.95 5.95 -14.22
N GLU A 190 14.23 5.62 -14.18
CA GLU A 190 14.89 4.88 -15.27
C GLU A 190 14.27 3.50 -15.49
N LEU A 191 13.81 2.82 -14.43
CA LEU A 191 13.13 1.53 -14.53
C LEU A 191 11.76 1.67 -15.22
N GLY A 192 10.97 2.65 -14.80
CA GLY A 192 9.68 2.93 -15.43
C GLY A 192 9.81 3.32 -16.89
N LYS A 193 10.79 4.19 -17.24
CA LYS A 193 11.11 4.56 -18.63
C LYS A 193 11.52 3.34 -19.46
N LEU A 194 12.39 2.49 -18.93
CA LEU A 194 12.82 1.26 -19.60
C LEU A 194 11.61 0.37 -19.95
N ILE A 195 10.72 0.14 -18.99
CA ILE A 195 9.55 -0.72 -19.21
C ILE A 195 8.67 -0.16 -20.34
N ILE A 196 8.26 1.12 -20.27
CA ILE A 196 7.34 1.69 -21.26
C ILE A 196 7.99 1.90 -22.64
N SER A 197 9.32 2.01 -22.71
CA SER A 197 10.03 2.09 -23.99
C SER A 197 9.95 0.81 -24.80
N LYS A 198 9.77 -0.33 -24.13
CA LYS A 198 9.70 -1.67 -24.72
C LYS A 198 8.27 -2.18 -24.84
N TRP A 199 7.51 -2.08 -23.74
CA TRP A 199 6.17 -2.64 -23.63
C TRP A 199 5.11 -1.55 -23.58
N LYS A 200 4.14 -1.58 -24.51
CA LYS A 200 3.05 -0.59 -24.60
C LYS A 200 1.99 -0.81 -23.52
N VAL A 201 2.38 -0.69 -22.28
CA VAL A 201 1.52 -0.85 -21.11
C VAL A 201 1.48 0.42 -20.28
N LYS A 202 0.41 0.59 -19.49
CA LYS A 202 0.29 1.63 -18.50
C LYS A 202 0.86 1.13 -17.16
N LEU A 203 1.69 1.93 -16.51
CA LEU A 203 2.22 1.61 -15.19
C LEU A 203 1.45 2.39 -14.13
N TYR A 204 1.08 1.71 -13.05
CA TYR A 204 0.48 2.31 -11.86
C TYR A 204 1.33 2.01 -10.64
N SER A 205 1.86 3.04 -9.99
CA SER A 205 2.62 2.89 -8.75
C SER A 205 1.69 2.67 -7.58
N THR A 206 2.12 1.84 -6.63
CA THR A 206 1.39 1.59 -5.38
C THR A 206 2.36 1.65 -4.22
N TYR A 207 2.03 2.45 -3.21
CA TYR A 207 2.69 2.43 -1.91
C TYR A 207 1.79 1.73 -0.90
N ALA A 208 2.33 0.77 -0.19
CA ALA A 208 1.64 0.00 0.84
C ALA A 208 2.62 -0.53 1.87
N SER A 209 2.16 -0.70 3.09
CA SER A 209 2.89 -1.46 4.11
C SER A 209 1.94 -2.35 4.91
N THR A 210 2.50 -3.38 5.54
CA THR A 210 1.75 -4.27 6.43
C THR A 210 1.15 -3.51 7.60
N GLU A 211 1.89 -2.55 8.15
CA GLU A 211 1.52 -1.71 9.28
C GLU A 211 0.29 -0.84 8.98
N MET A 212 0.20 -0.31 7.77
CA MET A 212 -0.96 0.49 7.36
C MET A 212 -2.21 -0.35 7.12
N GLY A 213 -2.03 -1.59 6.68
CA GLY A 213 -3.14 -2.40 6.17
C GLY A 213 -3.93 -1.67 5.08
N SER A 214 -3.24 -0.85 4.30
CA SER A 214 -3.77 0.01 3.26
C SER A 214 -2.73 0.24 2.17
N ALA A 215 -3.21 0.58 0.96
CA ALA A 215 -2.39 0.92 -0.17
C ALA A 215 -2.83 2.25 -0.78
N PHE A 216 -1.87 3.03 -1.27
CA PHE A 216 -2.10 4.25 -2.03
C PHE A 216 -1.69 3.99 -3.47
N THR A 217 -2.66 3.74 -4.32
CA THR A 217 -2.43 3.46 -5.74
C THR A 217 -2.72 4.71 -6.56
N GLU A 218 -1.84 5.01 -7.50
CA GLU A 218 -2.02 6.14 -8.40
C GLU A 218 -3.15 5.90 -9.41
N CYS A 219 -3.69 7.00 -9.92
CA CYS A 219 -4.65 6.98 -11.01
C CYS A 219 -3.94 7.15 -12.37
N GLU A 220 -4.74 7.28 -13.43
CA GLU A 220 -4.26 7.48 -14.80
C GLU A 220 -3.39 8.73 -15.01
N ILE A 221 -3.50 9.73 -14.14
CA ILE A 221 -2.69 10.95 -14.21
C ILE A 221 -1.24 10.67 -13.84
N GLY A 222 -1.00 9.72 -12.91
CA GLY A 222 0.35 9.30 -12.53
C GLY A 222 1.10 10.33 -11.68
N GLU A 223 0.39 11.14 -10.92
CA GLU A 223 0.94 12.16 -10.02
C GLU A 223 0.81 11.72 -8.56
N GLY A 224 1.19 10.47 -8.24
CA GLY A 224 1.18 9.88 -6.91
C GLY A 224 -0.09 9.11 -6.52
N GLY A 225 -0.03 8.40 -5.40
CA GLY A 225 -1.11 7.53 -4.91
C GLY A 225 -2.23 8.29 -4.21
N HIS A 226 -3.44 7.78 -4.29
CA HIS A 226 -4.61 8.35 -3.64
C HIS A 226 -4.76 7.82 -2.20
N LEU A 227 -4.90 8.75 -1.25
CA LEU A 227 -5.24 8.46 0.13
C LEU A 227 -6.72 8.06 0.24
N HIS A 228 -7.00 7.10 1.10
CA HIS A 228 -8.34 6.67 1.50
C HIS A 228 -8.59 7.12 2.95
N PRO A 229 -9.11 8.34 3.17
CA PRO A 229 -9.21 8.96 4.50
C PRO A 229 -10.18 8.24 5.43
N GLU A 230 -11.08 7.41 4.90
CA GLU A 230 -11.94 6.53 5.68
C GLU A 230 -11.20 5.34 6.29
N LEU A 231 -9.98 5.05 5.82
CA LEU A 231 -9.18 3.91 6.28
C LEU A 231 -8.00 4.32 7.15
N LEU A 232 -7.47 5.51 6.95
CA LEU A 232 -6.36 5.99 7.76
C LEU A 232 -6.21 7.51 7.76
N ILE A 233 -5.65 8.04 8.83
CA ILE A 233 -5.18 9.41 8.92
C ILE A 233 -3.68 9.39 8.61
N LEU A 234 -3.27 10.26 7.70
CA LEU A 234 -1.87 10.43 7.31
C LEU A 234 -1.37 11.78 7.83
N GLU A 235 -0.23 11.73 8.51
CA GLU A 235 0.58 12.90 8.84
C GLU A 235 1.92 12.73 8.12
N VAL A 236 2.52 13.83 7.65
CA VAL A 236 3.91 13.84 7.19
C VAL A 236 4.64 14.85 8.04
N VAL A 237 5.63 14.40 8.79
CA VAL A 237 6.25 15.20 9.83
C VAL A 237 7.75 15.37 9.60
N ASN A 238 8.28 16.51 10.04
CA ASN A 238 9.72 16.76 10.07
C ASN A 238 10.35 16.08 11.32
N GLU A 239 11.65 16.24 11.48
CA GLU A 239 12.41 15.69 12.62
C GLU A 239 11.91 16.17 13.99
N LYS A 240 11.24 17.33 14.06
CA LYS A 240 10.64 17.87 15.28
C LYS A 240 9.23 17.31 15.55
N GLY A 241 8.72 16.43 14.70
CA GLY A 241 7.37 15.87 14.81
C GLY A 241 6.25 16.83 14.41
N THR A 242 6.58 17.93 13.70
CA THR A 242 5.61 18.90 13.20
C THR A 242 5.27 18.59 11.74
N MET A 243 3.99 18.77 11.35
CA MET A 243 3.54 18.62 9.97
C MET A 243 4.38 19.48 9.01
N VAL A 244 4.80 18.88 7.91
CA VAL A 244 5.51 19.58 6.83
C VAL A 244 4.54 20.37 5.95
N LYS A 245 5.05 21.36 5.20
CA LYS A 245 4.27 22.12 4.22
C LYS A 245 4.18 21.37 2.90
N ASP A 246 3.31 21.87 2.02
CA ASP A 246 3.17 21.36 0.65
C ASP A 246 4.52 21.30 -0.07
N GLY A 247 4.82 20.13 -0.65
CA GLY A 247 6.06 19.86 -1.37
C GLY A 247 7.29 19.59 -0.49
N GLU A 248 7.21 19.73 0.84
CA GLU A 248 8.33 19.43 1.73
C GLU A 248 8.46 17.92 1.99
N LEU A 249 9.70 17.50 2.25
CA LEU A 249 10.03 16.11 2.64
C LEU A 249 9.77 15.90 4.12
N GLY A 250 9.15 14.79 4.47
CA GLY A 250 8.97 14.38 5.87
C GLY A 250 8.74 12.89 6.03
N GLU A 251 8.74 12.44 7.27
CA GLU A 251 8.46 11.04 7.64
C GLU A 251 6.95 10.79 7.64
N VAL A 252 6.56 9.68 7.04
CA VAL A 252 5.17 9.20 7.01
C VAL A 252 4.78 8.70 8.40
N VAL A 253 3.71 9.27 8.94
CA VAL A 253 3.08 8.85 10.20
C VAL A 253 1.63 8.49 9.92
N ILE A 254 1.17 7.36 10.42
CA ILE A 254 -0.19 6.88 10.16
C ILE A 254 -0.95 6.60 11.44
N THR A 255 -2.26 6.84 11.38
CA THR A 255 -3.23 6.35 12.35
C THR A 255 -4.27 5.53 11.61
N THR A 256 -4.35 4.22 11.91
CA THR A 256 -5.27 3.33 11.21
C THR A 256 -6.70 3.50 11.72
N LEU A 257 -7.67 3.48 10.81
CA LEU A 257 -9.09 3.56 11.13
C LEU A 257 -9.79 2.23 10.80
N GLY A 258 -10.71 1.81 11.66
CA GLY A 258 -11.50 0.60 11.44
C GLY A 258 -10.74 -0.72 11.59
N VAL A 259 -9.51 -0.71 12.11
CA VAL A 259 -8.73 -1.90 12.44
C VAL A 259 -9.13 -2.40 13.83
N GLU A 260 -9.44 -3.70 13.95
CA GLU A 260 -9.84 -4.32 15.22
C GLU A 260 -8.67 -5.04 15.92
N GLY A 261 -7.86 -5.76 15.17
CA GLY A 261 -6.83 -6.65 15.72
C GLY A 261 -5.68 -5.87 16.36
N MET A 262 -5.04 -5.05 15.58
CA MET A 262 -3.87 -4.24 15.98
C MET A 262 -3.94 -2.84 15.36
N PRO A 263 -4.82 -1.95 15.85
CA PRO A 263 -4.83 -0.56 15.40
C PRO A 263 -3.53 0.16 15.80
N LEU A 264 -3.04 1.02 14.92
CA LEU A 264 -1.88 1.85 15.15
C LEU A 264 -2.28 3.33 15.26
N LEU A 265 -1.77 4.01 16.28
CA LEU A 265 -1.97 5.45 16.52
C LEU A 265 -0.65 6.17 16.35
N ARG A 266 -0.62 7.15 15.44
CA ARG A 266 0.54 7.98 15.12
C ARG A 266 1.84 7.19 14.95
N TYR A 267 1.75 6.11 14.19
CA TYR A 267 2.88 5.20 13.95
C TYR A 267 3.82 5.79 12.91
N LYS A 268 5.08 5.95 13.29
CA LYS A 268 6.18 6.35 12.42
C LYS A 268 6.61 5.18 11.56
N THR A 269 6.41 5.28 10.25
CA THR A 269 6.73 4.17 9.34
C THR A 269 8.23 4.03 9.06
N GLY A 270 8.98 5.11 9.23
CA GLY A 270 10.37 5.24 8.80
C GLY A 270 10.52 5.61 7.32
N ASP A 271 9.42 5.65 6.56
CA ASP A 271 9.45 6.04 5.15
C ASP A 271 9.37 7.56 5.01
N LEU A 272 10.13 8.10 4.05
CA LEU A 272 10.12 9.53 3.74
C LEU A 272 9.31 9.79 2.47
N CYS A 273 8.51 10.85 2.48
CA CYS A 273 7.78 11.28 1.30
C CYS A 273 7.70 12.80 1.16
N HIS A 274 7.48 13.24 -0.08
CA HIS A 274 6.97 14.58 -0.34
C HIS A 274 5.45 14.52 -0.37
N ILE A 275 4.78 15.41 0.35
CA ILE A 275 3.32 15.50 0.34
C ILE A 275 2.86 16.68 -0.51
N HIS A 276 1.84 16.46 -1.32
CA HIS A 276 1.22 17.51 -2.15
C HIS A 276 -0.27 17.59 -1.87
N TYR A 277 -0.74 18.81 -1.60
CA TYR A 277 -2.13 19.08 -1.21
C TYR A 277 -3.04 19.53 -2.36
N ALA A 278 -2.53 19.51 -3.60
CA ALA A 278 -3.30 19.88 -4.77
C ALA A 278 -4.37 18.81 -5.14
N LYS A 279 -5.51 19.24 -5.66
CA LYS A 279 -6.52 18.31 -6.19
C LYS A 279 -5.97 17.57 -7.40
N CYS A 280 -6.16 16.25 -7.43
CA CYS A 280 -5.80 15.47 -8.60
C CYS A 280 -6.73 15.79 -9.79
N LYS A 281 -6.15 15.90 -10.99
CA LYS A 281 -6.87 16.13 -12.24
C LYS A 281 -7.85 15.01 -12.60
N CYS A 282 -7.73 13.83 -11.99
CA CYS A 282 -8.67 12.72 -12.19
C CYS A 282 -10.05 12.95 -11.57
N GLY A 283 -10.25 14.05 -10.84
CA GLY A 283 -11.51 14.42 -10.22
C GLY A 283 -11.87 13.64 -8.96
N ARG A 284 -11.02 12.69 -8.52
CA ARG A 284 -11.25 12.00 -7.24
C ARG A 284 -11.07 12.99 -6.10
N ILE A 285 -12.14 13.11 -5.32
CA ILE A 285 -12.19 13.94 -4.11
C ILE A 285 -12.41 12.97 -2.97
N SER A 286 -11.56 13.01 -1.96
CA SER A 286 -11.86 12.33 -0.70
C SER A 286 -13.13 12.93 -0.14
N ARG A 287 -14.18 12.10 -0.02
CA ARG A 287 -15.47 12.53 0.50
C ARG A 287 -15.39 12.63 2.03
N TYR A 288 -14.88 13.74 2.55
CA TYR A 288 -15.20 14.13 3.92
C TYR A 288 -15.31 15.65 4.01
N PRO A 289 -16.44 16.15 4.54
CA PRO A 289 -16.56 17.56 4.84
C PRO A 289 -15.70 17.88 6.07
N ALA A 290 -14.97 18.96 5.99
CA ALA A 290 -14.41 19.71 7.10
C ALA A 290 -13.44 18.96 8.02
N LEU A 291 -12.35 18.44 7.45
CA LEU A 291 -11.10 18.42 8.19
C LEU A 291 -10.22 19.54 7.65
N PRO A 292 -9.69 20.43 8.51
CA PRO A 292 -8.66 21.32 8.07
C PRO A 292 -7.48 20.47 7.61
N VAL A 293 -7.31 20.40 6.28
CA VAL A 293 -6.10 19.93 5.65
C VAL A 293 -5.75 18.44 5.88
N LEU A 294 -6.63 17.52 5.49
CA LEU A 294 -6.13 16.24 5.00
C LEU A 294 -6.19 16.29 3.47
N PRO A 295 -5.06 16.14 2.81
CA PRO A 295 -4.99 16.38 1.38
C PRO A 295 -5.70 15.29 0.61
N THR A 296 -6.54 15.71 -0.31
CA THR A 296 -7.02 14.90 -1.44
C THR A 296 -5.94 14.78 -2.52
N ALA A 297 -4.69 14.93 -2.12
CA ALA A 297 -3.56 15.06 -3.00
C ALA A 297 -2.87 13.72 -3.24
N PRO A 298 -2.27 13.56 -4.40
CA PRO A 298 -1.41 12.43 -4.66
C PRO A 298 -0.17 12.49 -3.76
N ILE A 299 0.18 11.35 -3.17
CA ILE A 299 1.40 11.19 -2.39
C ILE A 299 2.47 10.64 -3.32
N THR A 300 3.53 11.40 -3.52
CA THR A 300 4.75 10.89 -4.14
C THR A 300 5.61 10.26 -3.08
N LEU A 301 5.88 9.00 -3.25
CA LEU A 301 6.84 8.28 -2.43
C LEU A 301 8.00 7.83 -3.31
N PRO A 302 9.12 8.52 -3.33
CA PRO A 302 10.36 7.84 -3.55
C PRO A 302 10.66 7.10 -2.25
N CYS A 303 10.41 5.79 -2.19
CA CYS A 303 11.00 4.97 -1.14
C CYS A 303 12.51 5.08 -1.29
N LEU A 304 13.13 5.90 -0.46
CA LEU A 304 14.56 5.81 -0.22
C LEU A 304 14.72 4.70 0.81
N THR A 305 14.84 3.46 0.31
CA THR A 305 15.36 2.37 1.14
C THR A 305 16.81 2.71 1.43
N SER A 306 17.13 3.00 2.69
CA SER A 306 18.50 2.99 3.21
C SER A 306 19.07 1.58 3.23
#